data_9cd2a1c35cb2c3eaa09349397e95931c
#
_entry.id   9cd2a1c35cb2c3eaa09349397e95931c
#
_cell.length_a   1.000
_cell.length_b   1.000
_cell.length_c   1.000
_cell.angle_alpha   90.00
_cell.angle_beta   90.00
_cell.angle_gamma   90.00
#
_symmetry.space_group_name_H-M   'P 1'
#
loop_
_entity.id
_entity.type
_entity.pdbx_description
1 polymer ?
#
loop_
_entity_poly.entity_id
_entity_poly.type
_entity_poly.pdbx_seq_one_letter_code
_entity_poly.pdbx_strand_id
1 'polypeptide(L)'
;MRNAGLEEAQAGIKISGRNISHLRYADDTTLMAEGEEELKSLLMKVKEESEKVGLKLNIQKTKIVVSGPITSWEIDGETVETVSDFIFLCSKITADGDCSHEIKRCLLLGRKVMTNLDSTLKSRDVTLPTKVHVGLSFTLIAMETVGLKVIVK
;
A
#
# COMPACT_ATOMS: atom_id res chain seq x y z
N MET A 1 -11.84 -10.34 8.61
CA MET A 1 -11.57 -10.36 7.15
C MET A 1 -10.67 -11.49 6.63
N ARG A 2 -10.40 -12.53 7.39
CA ARG A 2 -9.52 -13.64 6.93
C ARG A 2 -10.13 -14.55 5.86
N ASN A 3 -11.43 -14.52 5.61
CA ASN A 3 -12.14 -15.46 4.73
C ASN A 3 -13.12 -14.77 3.75
N ALA A 4 -12.70 -13.70 3.10
CA ALA A 4 -13.58 -13.02 2.12
C ALA A 4 -13.70 -13.76 0.77
N GLY A 5 -13.43 -15.07 0.70
CA GLY A 5 -13.64 -15.88 -0.52
C GLY A 5 -12.87 -15.38 -1.77
N LEU A 6 -11.86 -14.55 -1.59
CA LEU A 6 -11.09 -13.97 -2.71
C LEU A 6 -10.03 -14.93 -3.27
N GLU A 7 -9.85 -16.10 -2.62
CA GLU A 7 -8.80 -17.05 -3.00
C GLU A 7 -9.14 -17.89 -4.25
N GLU A 8 -10.41 -17.95 -4.67
CA GLU A 8 -10.85 -18.76 -5.82
C GLU A 8 -10.99 -17.99 -7.15
N ALA A 9 -10.80 -16.68 -7.14
CA ALA A 9 -10.86 -15.92 -8.38
C ALA A 9 -9.52 -16.05 -9.12
N GLN A 10 -9.56 -16.40 -10.40
CA GLN A 10 -8.42 -16.25 -11.34
C GLN A 10 -8.00 -14.77 -11.50
N ALA A 11 -8.63 -13.88 -10.76
CA ALA A 11 -8.43 -12.46 -10.72
C ALA A 11 -7.08 -12.10 -10.07
N GLY A 12 -6.43 -11.06 -10.57
CA GLY A 12 -5.18 -10.54 -10.04
C GLY A 12 -4.05 -10.49 -11.07
N ILE A 13 -2.90 -10.05 -10.64
CA ILE A 13 -1.69 -9.97 -11.45
C ILE A 13 -0.74 -11.12 -11.14
N LYS A 14 -0.04 -11.63 -12.14
CA LYS A 14 0.97 -12.69 -11.96
C LYS A 14 2.30 -12.09 -11.52
N ILE A 15 2.72 -12.45 -10.29
CA ILE A 15 4.05 -12.10 -9.77
C ILE A 15 4.79 -13.40 -9.43
N SER A 16 5.93 -13.62 -10.06
CA SER A 16 6.75 -14.82 -9.84
C SER A 16 5.96 -16.14 -9.96
N GLY A 17 5.04 -16.21 -10.94
CA GLY A 17 4.22 -17.39 -11.19
C GLY A 17 3.01 -17.58 -10.25
N ARG A 18 2.81 -16.68 -9.29
CA ARG A 18 1.65 -16.68 -8.40
C ARG A 18 0.68 -15.58 -8.80
N ASN A 19 -0.62 -15.88 -8.76
CA ASN A 19 -1.65 -14.88 -8.97
C ASN A 19 -1.91 -14.14 -7.67
N ILE A 20 -1.76 -12.81 -7.69
CA ILE A 20 -1.97 -11.95 -6.52
C ILE A 20 -3.08 -10.96 -6.85
N SER A 21 -4.22 -11.10 -6.21
CA SER A 21 -5.39 -10.23 -6.36
C SER A 21 -5.46 -9.13 -5.30
N HIS A 22 -4.82 -9.33 -4.16
CA HIS A 22 -4.86 -8.37 -3.07
C HIS A 22 -3.65 -8.46 -2.14
N LEU A 23 -3.29 -7.33 -1.55
CA LEU A 23 -2.36 -7.24 -0.41
C LEU A 23 -3.11 -6.58 0.75
N ARG A 24 -2.95 -7.13 1.96
CA ARG A 24 -3.62 -6.63 3.16
C ARG A 24 -2.63 -6.43 4.29
N TYR A 25 -2.78 -5.31 4.97
CA TYR A 25 -2.06 -5.03 6.20
C TYR A 25 -2.97 -4.20 7.13
N ALA A 26 -3.34 -4.77 8.26
CA ALA A 26 -4.33 -4.21 9.18
C ALA A 26 -5.64 -3.85 8.45
N ASP A 27 -5.96 -2.58 8.38
CA ASP A 27 -7.10 -2.00 7.65
C ASP A 27 -6.74 -1.52 6.23
N ASP A 28 -5.46 -1.48 5.87
CA ASP A 28 -5.02 -1.20 4.50
C ASP A 28 -5.21 -2.42 3.60
N THR A 29 -5.87 -2.23 2.47
CA THR A 29 -6.04 -3.25 1.44
C THR A 29 -5.70 -2.66 0.09
N THR A 30 -4.86 -3.36 -0.67
CA THR A 30 -4.59 -3.05 -2.08
C THR A 30 -5.18 -4.16 -2.92
N LEU A 31 -6.01 -3.81 -3.90
CA LEU A 31 -6.55 -4.73 -4.90
C LEU A 31 -5.74 -4.59 -6.18
N MET A 32 -5.52 -5.71 -6.87
CA MET A 32 -4.73 -5.79 -8.09
C MET A 32 -5.52 -6.57 -9.15
N ALA A 33 -5.57 -6.05 -10.38
CA ALA A 33 -6.23 -6.70 -11.50
C ALA A 33 -5.53 -6.35 -12.81
N GLU A 34 -5.70 -7.20 -13.83
CA GLU A 34 -5.20 -6.96 -15.18
C GLU A 34 -6.16 -6.10 -16.01
N GLY A 35 -7.40 -5.90 -15.57
CA GLY A 35 -8.41 -5.14 -16.27
C GLY A 35 -9.41 -4.43 -15.36
N GLU A 36 -10.10 -3.44 -15.93
CA GLU A 36 -11.07 -2.60 -15.23
C GLU A 36 -12.26 -3.40 -14.69
N GLU A 37 -12.85 -4.27 -15.50
CA GLU A 37 -14.01 -5.08 -15.11
C GLU A 37 -13.68 -6.07 -13.99
N GLU A 38 -12.49 -6.64 -14.05
CA GLU A 38 -11.98 -7.53 -13.02
C GLU A 38 -11.81 -6.79 -11.69
N LEU A 39 -11.25 -5.58 -11.74
CA LEU A 39 -11.09 -4.75 -10.57
C LEU A 39 -12.43 -4.33 -9.97
N LYS A 40 -13.42 -3.96 -10.79
CA LYS A 40 -14.78 -3.67 -10.34
C LYS A 40 -15.39 -4.86 -9.60
N SER A 41 -15.24 -6.05 -10.17
CA SER A 41 -15.74 -7.29 -9.54
C SER A 41 -15.07 -7.54 -8.18
N LEU A 42 -13.75 -7.41 -8.09
CA LEU A 42 -13.01 -7.55 -6.83
C LEU A 42 -13.44 -6.51 -5.79
N LEU A 43 -13.60 -5.27 -6.20
CA LEU A 43 -13.99 -4.18 -5.32
C LEU A 43 -15.40 -4.36 -4.77
N MET A 44 -16.35 -4.78 -5.62
CA MET A 44 -17.73 -5.08 -5.18
C MET A 44 -17.76 -6.22 -4.17
N LYS A 45 -16.99 -7.29 -4.39
CA LYS A 45 -16.86 -8.39 -3.41
C LYS A 45 -16.31 -7.90 -2.07
N VAL A 46 -15.25 -7.10 -2.09
CA VAL A 46 -14.66 -6.52 -0.86
C VAL A 46 -15.69 -5.65 -0.14
N LYS A 47 -16.45 -4.84 -0.88
CA LYS A 47 -17.49 -3.99 -0.32
C LYS A 47 -18.57 -4.83 0.37
N GLU A 48 -19.15 -5.80 -0.34
CA GLU A 48 -20.20 -6.68 0.22
C GLU A 48 -19.74 -7.43 1.47
N GLU A 49 -18.52 -8.00 1.44
CA GLU A 49 -17.96 -8.70 2.60
C GLU A 49 -17.67 -7.76 3.78
N SER A 50 -17.27 -6.53 3.49
CA SER A 50 -17.04 -5.50 4.51
C SER A 50 -18.36 -5.07 5.16
N GLU A 51 -19.41 -4.88 4.38
CA GLU A 51 -20.76 -4.50 4.88
C GLU A 51 -21.37 -5.58 5.78
N LYS A 52 -21.16 -6.87 5.48
CA LYS A 52 -21.62 -7.98 6.32
C LYS A 52 -21.05 -7.93 7.75
N VAL A 53 -19.88 -7.36 7.93
CA VAL A 53 -19.23 -7.19 9.25
C VAL A 53 -19.36 -5.76 9.79
N GLY A 54 -20.22 -4.94 9.19
CA GLY A 54 -20.49 -3.57 9.63
C GLY A 54 -19.40 -2.55 9.26
N LEU A 55 -18.49 -2.88 8.36
CA LEU A 55 -17.46 -1.97 7.88
C LEU A 55 -17.90 -1.32 6.57
N LYS A 56 -17.69 -0.02 6.44
CA LYS A 56 -17.98 0.72 5.20
C LYS A 56 -16.68 1.08 4.48
N LEU A 57 -16.69 0.93 3.16
CA LEU A 57 -15.60 1.39 2.30
C LEU A 57 -15.54 2.93 2.35
N ASN A 58 -14.36 3.47 2.60
CA ASN A 58 -14.14 4.92 2.58
C ASN A 58 -13.70 5.33 1.16
N ILE A 59 -14.65 5.79 0.34
CA ILE A 59 -14.41 6.17 -1.06
C ILE A 59 -13.43 7.33 -1.18
N GLN A 60 -13.47 8.31 -0.29
CA GLN A 60 -12.57 9.45 -0.30
C GLN A 60 -11.09 9.08 -0.03
N LYS A 61 -10.87 7.98 0.71
CA LYS A 61 -9.53 7.44 0.96
C LYS A 61 -9.12 6.39 -0.08
N THR A 62 -10.05 5.93 -0.90
CA THR A 62 -9.79 4.97 -1.97
C THR A 62 -9.12 5.69 -3.14
N LYS A 63 -8.03 5.15 -3.64
CA LYS A 63 -7.29 5.69 -4.76
C LYS A 63 -7.06 4.62 -5.81
N ILE A 64 -7.14 5.00 -7.07
CA ILE A 64 -6.94 4.09 -8.21
C ILE A 64 -5.68 4.50 -8.94
N VAL A 65 -4.81 3.53 -9.21
CA VAL A 65 -3.63 3.69 -10.07
C VAL A 65 -3.82 2.85 -11.31
N VAL A 66 -3.64 3.44 -12.47
CA VAL A 66 -3.86 2.79 -13.76
C VAL A 66 -2.65 3.02 -14.66
N SER A 67 -2.21 1.98 -15.36
CA SER A 67 -1.16 2.06 -16.38
C SER A 67 -1.71 2.39 -17.78
N GLY A 68 -2.90 2.97 -17.89
CA GLY A 68 -3.56 3.27 -19.16
C GLY A 68 -4.49 4.49 -19.10
N PRO A 69 -5.12 4.86 -20.20
CA PRO A 69 -6.02 6.01 -20.26
C PRO A 69 -7.38 5.65 -19.64
N ILE A 70 -7.51 5.74 -18.33
CA ILE A 70 -8.83 5.71 -17.67
C ILE A 70 -9.14 7.11 -17.19
N THR A 71 -10.32 7.61 -17.59
CA THR A 71 -10.71 9.00 -17.40
C THR A 71 -11.52 9.25 -16.14
N SER A 72 -12.31 8.29 -15.68
CA SER A 72 -13.08 8.44 -14.44
C SER A 72 -13.54 7.09 -13.90
N TRP A 73 -13.55 6.95 -12.57
CA TRP A 73 -14.08 5.80 -11.87
C TRP A 73 -15.13 6.25 -10.86
N GLU A 74 -16.26 5.55 -10.84
CA GLU A 74 -17.34 5.81 -9.91
C GLU A 74 -17.68 4.56 -9.11
N ILE A 75 -17.89 4.75 -7.81
CA ILE A 75 -18.36 3.73 -6.87
C ILE A 75 -19.56 4.33 -6.16
N ASP A 76 -20.74 3.71 -6.30
CA ASP A 76 -21.98 4.19 -5.70
C ASP A 76 -22.38 5.62 -6.08
N GLY A 77 -22.00 6.07 -7.29
CA GLY A 77 -22.24 7.44 -7.73
C GLY A 77 -21.23 8.48 -7.20
N GLU A 78 -20.22 8.04 -6.43
CA GLU A 78 -19.11 8.90 -6.01
C GLU A 78 -17.88 8.66 -6.89
N THR A 79 -17.26 9.74 -7.35
CA THR A 79 -16.04 9.66 -8.17
C THR A 79 -14.85 9.28 -7.31
N VAL A 80 -14.09 8.27 -7.74
CA VAL A 80 -12.85 7.83 -7.09
C VAL A 80 -11.68 8.55 -7.73
N GLU A 81 -10.77 9.06 -6.90
CA GLU A 81 -9.57 9.75 -7.36
C GLU A 81 -8.60 8.79 -8.07
N THR A 82 -8.27 9.12 -9.32
CA THR A 82 -7.20 8.43 -10.06
C THR A 82 -5.88 9.17 -9.84
N VAL A 83 -4.85 8.43 -9.43
CA VAL A 83 -3.53 8.99 -9.13
C VAL A 83 -2.44 8.27 -9.92
N SER A 84 -1.35 8.97 -10.19
CA SER A 84 -0.17 8.40 -10.87
C SER A 84 0.70 7.55 -9.94
N ASP A 85 0.61 7.79 -8.66
CA ASP A 85 1.39 7.11 -7.64
C ASP A 85 0.69 7.13 -6.27
N PHE A 86 1.08 6.22 -5.39
CA PHE A 86 0.64 6.22 -3.99
C PHE A 86 1.68 5.54 -3.10
N ILE A 87 1.52 5.71 -1.79
CA ILE A 87 2.36 5.05 -0.79
C ILE A 87 1.58 3.91 -0.16
N PHE A 88 2.14 2.69 -0.22
CA PHE A 88 1.64 1.51 0.47
C PHE A 88 2.75 0.91 1.33
N LEU A 89 2.49 0.76 2.63
CA LEU A 89 3.49 0.27 3.60
C LEU A 89 4.85 0.96 3.45
N CYS A 90 4.84 2.28 3.38
CA CYS A 90 6.01 3.13 3.14
C CYS A 90 6.71 2.99 1.79
N SER A 91 6.23 2.16 0.88
CA SER A 91 6.78 2.07 -0.48
C SER A 91 5.95 2.91 -1.43
N LYS A 92 6.61 3.75 -2.20
CA LYS A 92 5.98 4.51 -3.28
C LYS A 92 5.81 3.59 -4.49
N ILE A 93 4.56 3.38 -4.88
CA ILE A 93 4.18 2.59 -6.05
C ILE A 93 3.72 3.57 -7.13
N THR A 94 4.23 3.43 -8.33
CA THR A 94 3.95 4.27 -9.49
C THR A 94 3.26 3.47 -10.59
N ALA A 95 2.43 4.12 -11.38
CA ALA A 95 1.69 3.49 -12.49
C ALA A 95 2.61 2.95 -13.59
N ASP A 96 3.77 3.57 -13.81
CA ASP A 96 4.79 3.16 -14.78
C ASP A 96 5.69 2.02 -14.28
N GLY A 97 5.62 1.68 -12.97
CA GLY A 97 6.45 0.66 -12.34
C GLY A 97 7.91 1.09 -12.12
N ASP A 98 8.26 2.37 -12.32
CA ASP A 98 9.62 2.85 -12.04
C ASP A 98 9.89 2.98 -10.54
N CYS A 99 10.76 2.12 -10.02
CA CYS A 99 11.17 2.13 -8.62
C CYS A 99 12.31 3.11 -8.30
N SER A 100 12.88 3.81 -9.29
CA SER A 100 14.05 4.69 -9.08
C SER A 100 13.78 5.81 -8.08
N HIS A 101 12.56 6.39 -8.12
CA HIS A 101 12.14 7.41 -7.17
C HIS A 101 11.99 6.86 -5.77
N GLU A 102 11.47 5.65 -5.63
CA GLU A 102 11.32 4.99 -4.32
C GLU A 102 12.66 4.66 -3.70
N ILE A 103 13.60 4.13 -4.47
CA ILE A 103 14.97 3.85 -4.00
C ILE A 103 15.61 5.13 -3.47
N LYS A 104 15.55 6.23 -4.23
CA LYS A 104 16.09 7.53 -3.80
C LYS A 104 15.40 8.04 -2.53
N ARG A 105 14.08 7.93 -2.44
CA ARG A 105 13.30 8.32 -1.26
C ARG A 105 13.71 7.53 -0.02
N CYS A 106 13.81 6.21 -0.12
CA CYS A 106 14.23 5.33 0.97
C CYS A 106 15.66 5.65 1.45
N LEU A 107 16.59 5.89 0.52
CA LEU A 107 17.95 6.30 0.86
C LEU A 107 17.99 7.64 1.60
N LEU A 108 17.20 8.63 1.17
CA LEU A 108 17.11 9.93 1.84
C LEU A 108 16.50 9.81 3.23
N LEU A 109 15.43 9.02 3.39
CA LEU A 109 14.82 8.78 4.71
C LEU A 109 15.79 8.08 5.65
N GLY A 110 16.46 7.02 5.21
CA GLY A 110 17.48 6.33 5.99
C GLY A 110 18.61 7.26 6.42
N ARG A 111 19.11 8.09 5.50
CA ARG A 111 20.14 9.10 5.80
C ARG A 111 19.65 10.11 6.84
N LYS A 112 18.41 10.61 6.70
CA LYS A 112 17.82 11.55 7.66
C LYS A 112 17.70 10.94 9.06
N VAL A 113 17.23 9.69 9.16
CA VAL A 113 17.15 8.97 10.43
C VAL A 113 18.52 8.80 11.06
N MET A 114 19.53 8.35 10.30
CA MET A 114 20.90 8.20 10.78
C MET A 114 21.50 9.53 11.26
N THR A 115 21.24 10.62 10.55
CA THR A 115 21.68 11.96 10.96
C THR A 115 21.04 12.39 12.26
N ASN A 116 19.74 12.16 12.44
CA ASN A 116 19.03 12.49 13.68
C ASN A 116 19.50 11.67 14.88
N LEU A 117 19.96 10.45 14.65
CA LEU A 117 20.48 9.55 15.68
C LEU A 117 21.98 9.70 15.94
N ASP A 118 22.67 10.56 15.19
CA ASP A 118 24.15 10.66 15.21
C ASP A 118 24.71 10.89 16.63
N SER A 119 24.10 11.78 17.40
CA SER A 119 24.51 12.05 18.78
C SER A 119 24.34 10.80 19.70
N THR A 120 23.22 10.09 19.55
CA THR A 120 22.94 8.87 20.31
C THR A 120 23.86 7.73 19.90
N LEU A 121 24.11 7.57 18.60
CA LEU A 121 24.96 6.51 18.07
C LEU A 121 26.44 6.72 18.43
N LYS A 122 26.89 7.97 18.55
CA LYS A 122 28.25 8.34 18.96
C LYS A 122 28.46 8.35 20.48
N SER A 123 27.38 8.40 21.28
CA SER A 123 27.49 8.39 22.74
C SER A 123 28.17 7.11 23.23
N ARG A 124 29.11 7.25 24.18
CA ARG A 124 29.76 6.13 24.87
C ARG A 124 28.90 5.52 25.99
N ASP A 125 27.92 6.29 26.48
CA ASP A 125 27.05 5.88 27.58
C ASP A 125 25.92 4.94 27.12
N VAL A 126 25.68 4.85 25.82
CA VAL A 126 24.65 3.98 25.24
C VAL A 126 25.27 2.70 24.71
N THR A 127 24.79 1.54 25.20
CA THR A 127 25.30 0.24 24.80
C THR A 127 24.96 -0.10 23.34
N LEU A 128 25.77 -0.95 22.70
CA LEU A 128 25.55 -1.35 21.31
C LEU A 128 24.16 -2.01 21.09
N PRO A 129 23.67 -2.93 21.95
CA PRO A 129 22.31 -3.48 21.79
C PRO A 129 21.23 -2.41 21.81
N THR A 130 21.35 -1.41 22.70
CA THR A 130 20.40 -0.29 22.77
C THR A 130 20.43 0.56 21.49
N LYS A 131 21.61 0.83 20.95
CA LYS A 131 21.75 1.56 19.67
C LYS A 131 21.06 0.85 18.52
N VAL A 132 21.24 -0.46 18.42
CA VAL A 132 20.59 -1.29 17.39
C VAL A 132 19.06 -1.27 17.56
N HIS A 133 18.56 -1.43 18.80
CA HIS A 133 17.13 -1.41 19.08
C HIS A 133 16.49 -0.06 18.73
N VAL A 134 17.10 1.04 19.11
CA VAL A 134 16.65 2.40 18.79
C VAL A 134 16.61 2.60 17.26
N GLY A 135 17.66 2.22 16.55
CA GLY A 135 17.72 2.30 15.08
C GLY A 135 16.58 1.55 14.40
N LEU A 136 16.29 0.32 14.83
CA LEU A 136 15.19 -0.49 14.29
C LEU A 136 13.82 0.09 14.63
N SER A 137 13.60 0.61 15.85
CA SER A 137 12.33 1.20 16.25
C SER A 137 11.99 2.45 15.44
N PHE A 138 12.96 3.31 15.16
CA PHE A 138 12.74 4.52 14.34
C PHE A 138 12.39 4.20 12.89
N THR A 139 12.93 3.11 12.32
CA THR A 139 12.55 2.69 10.96
C THR A 139 11.10 2.15 10.91
N LEU A 140 10.60 1.55 11.98
CA LEU A 140 9.22 1.04 12.06
C LEU A 140 8.19 2.16 12.27
N ILE A 141 8.48 3.18 13.07
CA ILE A 141 7.55 4.29 13.39
C ILE A 141 7.30 5.20 12.17
N ALA A 142 8.23 5.27 11.22
CA ALA A 142 8.05 6.02 9.98
C ALA A 142 6.99 5.42 9.02
N MET A 143 6.36 4.30 9.38
CA MET A 143 5.55 3.46 8.49
C MET A 143 4.04 3.60 8.64
N GLU A 144 3.50 4.49 9.48
CA GLU A 144 2.05 4.56 9.71
C GLU A 144 1.35 5.70 8.98
N THR A 145 0.71 5.40 7.87
CA THR A 145 -0.51 6.10 7.41
C THR A 145 -1.35 5.18 6.51
N VAL A 146 -2.61 5.03 6.86
CA VAL A 146 -3.51 3.95 6.46
C VAL A 146 -4.56 4.38 5.41
N GLY A 147 -4.84 3.55 4.41
CA GLY A 147 -5.91 3.75 3.41
C GLY A 147 -6.03 2.59 2.41
N LEU A 148 -7.26 2.37 1.86
CA LEU A 148 -7.47 1.42 0.77
C LEU A 148 -6.86 1.95 -0.53
N LYS A 149 -6.09 1.14 -1.22
CA LYS A 149 -5.40 1.49 -2.46
C LYS A 149 -5.62 0.41 -3.50
N VAL A 150 -5.88 0.83 -4.72
CA VAL A 150 -6.29 -0.03 -5.81
C VAL A 150 -5.36 0.16 -7.00
N ILE A 151 -4.83 -0.94 -7.55
CA ILE A 151 -3.91 -0.93 -8.69
C ILE A 151 -4.57 -1.68 -9.85
N VAL A 152 -4.66 -1.03 -11.01
CA VAL A 152 -4.97 -1.66 -12.29
C VAL A 152 -3.69 -1.62 -13.15
N LYS A 153 -3.35 -2.74 -13.72
CA LYS A 153 -2.17 -2.86 -14.59
C LYS A 153 -2.58 -2.88 -16.04
#